data_d3c4d7ffa3ccd91ea94cf5fdb17009ba
#
_entry.id   d3c4d7ffa3ccd91ea94cf5fdb17009ba
#
_cell.length_a   1.000
_cell.length_b   1.000
_cell.length_c   1.000
_cell.angle_alpha   90.00
_cell.angle_beta   90.00
_cell.angle_gamma   90.00
#
_symmetry.space_group_name_H-M   'P 1'
#
loop_
_entity.id
_entity.type
_entity.pdbx_description
1 polymer ?
#
loop_
_entity_poly.entity_id
_entity_poly.type
_entity_poly.pdbx_seq_one_letter_code
_entity_poly.pdbx_strand_id
1 'polypeptide(L)'
;MIRFVGDDCKRALYDAIESRQVRPGLCKTAGLKLVYSPLNGSGLVPVTQILKDIGITDVTIVPEQEYPNGYFTTCSYPNPEIFAALEQGLKLAKETGADLMLATDPDADRVGIAMKCQIGRAHV
;
A
#
# COMPACT_ATOMS: atom_id res chain seq x y z
N MET A 1 -21.62 -9.30 -22.61
CA MET A 1 -21.77 -9.91 -21.27
C MET A 1 -20.58 -9.49 -20.41
N ILE A 2 -20.84 -8.93 -19.21
CA ILE A 2 -19.80 -8.54 -18.26
C ILE A 2 -19.60 -9.71 -17.29
N ARG A 3 -18.36 -10.12 -17.07
CA ARG A 3 -17.99 -11.15 -16.08
C ARG A 3 -16.88 -10.63 -15.17
N PHE A 4 -16.91 -11.04 -13.92
CA PHE A 4 -15.80 -10.80 -13.00
C PHE A 4 -14.66 -11.77 -13.30
N VAL A 5 -13.44 -11.28 -13.09
CA VAL A 5 -12.21 -12.10 -13.20
C VAL A 5 -12.23 -13.16 -12.10
N GLY A 6 -11.97 -14.42 -12.49
CA GLY A 6 -11.96 -15.54 -11.56
C GLY A 6 -10.71 -15.58 -10.67
N ASP A 7 -10.78 -16.37 -9.60
CA ASP A 7 -9.68 -16.50 -8.64
C ASP A 7 -8.41 -17.11 -9.23
N ASP A 8 -8.56 -18.00 -10.22
CA ASP A 8 -7.44 -18.56 -10.97
C ASP A 8 -6.63 -17.48 -11.71
N CYS A 9 -7.31 -16.54 -12.36
CA CYS A 9 -6.68 -15.42 -13.04
C CYS A 9 -6.00 -14.45 -12.04
N LYS A 10 -6.66 -14.15 -10.93
CA LYS A 10 -6.07 -13.34 -9.86
C LYS A 10 -4.82 -14.00 -9.29
N ARG A 11 -4.89 -15.32 -9.03
CA ARG A 11 -3.74 -16.08 -8.51
C ARG A 11 -2.58 -16.07 -9.50
N ALA A 12 -2.83 -16.22 -10.79
CA ALA A 12 -1.80 -16.15 -11.82
C ALA A 12 -1.09 -14.78 -11.85
N LEU A 13 -1.85 -13.68 -11.67
CA LEU A 13 -1.29 -12.34 -11.55
C LEU A 13 -0.39 -12.22 -10.32
N TYR A 14 -0.88 -12.66 -9.16
CA TYR A 14 -0.13 -12.57 -7.90
C TYR A 14 1.15 -13.41 -7.95
N ASP A 15 1.09 -14.62 -8.50
CA ASP A 15 2.27 -15.47 -8.68
C ASP A 15 3.30 -14.82 -9.61
N ALA A 16 2.87 -14.17 -10.67
CA ALA A 16 3.75 -13.45 -11.58
C ALA A 16 4.45 -12.27 -10.87
N ILE A 17 3.73 -11.54 -10.03
CA ILE A 17 4.28 -10.44 -9.23
C ILE A 17 5.28 -10.99 -8.20
N GLU A 18 4.89 -12.01 -7.46
CA GLU A 18 5.71 -12.62 -6.41
C GLU A 18 7.00 -13.22 -6.97
N SER A 19 6.97 -13.74 -8.20
CA SER A 19 8.17 -14.25 -8.88
C SER A 19 9.23 -13.18 -9.14
N ARG A 20 8.89 -11.91 -9.04
CA ARG A 20 9.80 -10.77 -9.24
C ARG A 20 10.50 -10.33 -7.96
N GLN A 21 10.27 -10.98 -6.83
CA GLN A 21 10.96 -10.65 -5.59
C GLN A 21 12.48 -10.77 -5.75
N VAL A 22 13.19 -9.71 -5.37
CA VAL A 22 14.67 -9.70 -5.39
C VAL A 22 15.24 -10.61 -4.30
N ARG A 23 14.61 -10.62 -3.13
CA ARG A 23 15.00 -11.43 -1.97
C ARG A 23 13.78 -12.14 -1.38
N PRO A 24 13.35 -13.26 -1.97
CA PRO A 24 12.21 -14.01 -1.46
C PRO A 24 12.40 -14.43 0.00
N GLY A 25 11.35 -14.29 0.81
CA GLY A 25 11.36 -14.66 2.22
C GLY A 25 11.90 -13.60 3.18
N LEU A 26 12.53 -12.52 2.71
CA LEU A 26 13.05 -11.47 3.58
C LEU A 26 11.95 -10.79 4.40
N CYS A 27 10.82 -10.51 3.79
CA CYS A 27 9.69 -9.84 4.47
C CYS A 27 9.08 -10.68 5.57
N LYS A 28 9.13 -12.02 5.49
CA LYS A 28 8.62 -12.93 6.52
C LYS A 28 9.36 -12.80 7.85
N THR A 29 10.65 -12.46 7.81
CA THR A 29 11.53 -12.36 8.98
C THR A 29 11.77 -10.93 9.43
N ALA A 30 11.41 -9.93 8.60
CA ALA A 30 11.70 -8.53 8.86
C ALA A 30 10.84 -7.92 9.99
N GLY A 31 9.65 -8.47 10.26
CA GLY A 31 8.75 -7.98 11.32
C GLY A 31 8.27 -6.55 11.07
N LEU A 32 8.09 -6.16 9.81
CA LEU A 32 7.72 -4.79 9.44
C LEU A 32 6.30 -4.47 9.86
N LYS A 33 6.14 -3.30 10.47
CA LYS A 33 4.85 -2.65 10.70
C LYS A 33 4.63 -1.58 9.65
N LEU A 34 3.55 -1.74 8.87
CA LEU A 34 3.32 -0.96 7.66
C LEU A 34 1.97 -0.26 7.70
N VAL A 35 1.95 0.99 7.25
CA VAL A 35 0.71 1.71 6.91
C VAL A 35 0.59 1.77 5.40
N TYR A 36 -0.57 1.44 4.88
CA TYR A 36 -0.87 1.48 3.45
C TYR A 36 -2.07 2.38 3.14
N SER A 37 -1.96 3.16 2.09
CA SER A 37 -3.08 3.89 1.51
C SER A 37 -3.22 3.61 0.02
N PRO A 38 -4.38 3.10 -0.44
CA PRO A 38 -4.70 3.00 -1.86
C PRO A 38 -5.16 4.33 -2.47
N LEU A 39 -5.19 5.43 -1.71
CA LEU A 39 -5.69 6.74 -2.13
C LEU A 39 -7.07 6.68 -2.80
N ASN A 40 -7.99 5.93 -2.20
CA ASN A 40 -9.34 5.67 -2.75
C ASN A 40 -9.35 5.05 -4.15
N GLY A 41 -8.35 4.25 -4.46
CA GLY A 41 -8.16 3.63 -5.77
C GLY A 41 -8.31 2.11 -5.77
N SER A 42 -7.87 1.51 -6.87
CA SER A 42 -8.02 0.07 -7.14
C SER A 42 -7.00 -0.84 -6.43
N GLY A 43 -5.97 -0.25 -5.80
CA GLY A 43 -4.87 -1.01 -5.20
C GLY A 43 -5.22 -1.77 -3.92
N LEU A 44 -6.35 -1.48 -3.27
CA LEU A 44 -6.68 -2.05 -1.95
C LEU A 44 -6.56 -3.58 -1.92
N VAL A 45 -7.29 -4.27 -2.76
CA VAL A 45 -7.33 -5.74 -2.74
C VAL A 45 -6.01 -6.37 -3.22
N PRO A 46 -5.47 -6.02 -4.40
CA PRO A 46 -4.26 -6.69 -4.88
C PRO A 46 -3.02 -6.38 -4.04
N VAL A 47 -2.83 -5.14 -3.60
CA VAL A 47 -1.65 -4.78 -2.80
C VAL A 47 -1.69 -5.44 -1.42
N THR A 48 -2.83 -5.41 -0.73
CA THR A 48 -2.97 -6.07 0.58
C THR A 48 -2.78 -7.58 0.47
N GLN A 49 -3.25 -8.20 -0.60
CA GLN A 49 -3.05 -9.63 -0.83
C GLN A 49 -1.57 -9.96 -1.04
N ILE A 50 -0.87 -9.20 -1.87
CA ILE A 50 0.57 -9.40 -2.10
C ILE A 50 1.38 -9.17 -0.82
N LEU A 51 1.10 -8.13 -0.06
CA LEU A 51 1.77 -7.88 1.21
C LEU A 51 1.62 -9.07 2.17
N LYS A 52 0.42 -9.62 2.28
CA LYS A 52 0.15 -10.80 3.08
C LYS A 52 0.93 -12.02 2.57
N ASP A 53 0.91 -12.27 1.27
CA ASP A 53 1.55 -13.43 0.65
C ASP A 53 3.07 -13.41 0.83
N ILE A 54 3.71 -12.24 0.77
CA ILE A 54 5.15 -12.10 0.98
C ILE A 54 5.56 -12.08 2.47
N GLY A 55 4.60 -12.05 3.39
CA GLY A 55 4.81 -12.19 4.83
C GLY A 55 4.74 -10.88 5.63
N ILE A 56 4.28 -9.78 5.05
CA ILE A 56 3.99 -8.54 5.79
C ILE A 56 2.53 -8.62 6.27
N THR A 57 2.35 -8.97 7.53
CA THR A 57 1.02 -9.22 8.13
C THR A 57 0.52 -8.09 9.02
N ASP A 58 1.43 -7.23 9.53
CA ASP A 58 1.07 -6.07 10.35
C ASP A 58 0.88 -4.83 9.44
N VAL A 59 -0.28 -4.79 8.78
CA VAL A 59 -0.65 -3.72 7.84
C VAL A 59 -1.86 -2.97 8.36
N THR A 60 -1.74 -1.65 8.52
CA THR A 60 -2.84 -0.75 8.86
C THR A 60 -3.20 0.08 7.63
N ILE A 61 -4.46 0.03 7.23
CA ILE A 61 -4.96 0.83 6.09
C ILE A 61 -5.42 2.20 6.59
N VAL A 62 -5.17 3.25 5.82
CA VAL A 62 -5.69 4.59 6.12
C VAL A 62 -7.21 4.59 5.92
N PRO A 63 -8.03 4.71 6.99
CA PRO A 63 -9.47 4.42 6.92
C PRO A 63 -10.23 5.27 5.91
N GLU A 64 -9.93 6.55 5.83
CA GLU A 64 -10.63 7.48 4.94
C GLU A 64 -10.25 7.30 3.46
N GLN A 65 -9.17 6.58 3.20
CA GLN A 65 -8.61 6.35 1.86
C GLN A 65 -8.70 4.89 1.42
N GLU A 66 -9.33 4.05 2.23
CA GLU A 66 -9.37 2.58 2.03
C GLU A 66 -10.17 2.19 0.79
N TYR A 67 -11.41 2.64 0.70
CA TYR A 67 -12.30 2.20 -0.37
C TYR A 67 -12.27 3.12 -1.59
N PRO A 68 -12.48 2.55 -2.79
CA PRO A 68 -12.59 3.36 -4.00
C PRO A 68 -13.64 4.46 -3.88
N ASN A 69 -13.23 5.68 -4.20
CA ASN A 69 -14.12 6.84 -4.16
C ASN A 69 -13.74 7.84 -5.26
N GLY A 70 -14.54 7.91 -6.31
CA GLY A 70 -14.29 8.79 -7.45
C GLY A 70 -14.35 10.28 -7.15
N TYR A 71 -14.82 10.68 -5.97
CA TYR A 71 -14.83 12.08 -5.53
C TYR A 71 -13.53 12.52 -4.85
N PHE A 72 -12.69 11.58 -4.41
CA PHE A 72 -11.40 11.83 -3.74
C PHE A 72 -11.50 12.91 -2.65
N THR A 73 -12.44 12.73 -1.73
CA THR A 73 -12.82 13.74 -0.70
C THR A 73 -11.69 14.09 0.27
N THR A 74 -10.74 13.17 0.48
CA THR A 74 -9.61 13.36 1.39
C THR A 74 -8.33 13.79 0.70
N CYS A 75 -8.25 13.64 -0.61
CA CYS A 75 -7.09 13.99 -1.41
C CYS A 75 -7.54 14.31 -2.84
N SER A 76 -7.71 15.59 -3.14
CA SER A 76 -8.17 16.06 -4.46
C SER A 76 -7.18 15.78 -5.59
N TYR A 77 -5.92 15.55 -5.26
CA TYR A 77 -4.87 15.17 -6.20
C TYR A 77 -4.14 13.92 -5.70
N PRO A 78 -4.68 12.72 -5.99
CA PRO A 78 -4.18 11.46 -5.43
C PRO A 78 -2.92 10.96 -6.16
N ASN A 79 -1.83 11.73 -6.06
CA ASN A 79 -0.52 11.39 -6.59
C ASN A 79 0.44 11.11 -5.43
N PRO A 80 0.94 9.86 -5.28
CA PRO A 80 1.81 9.48 -4.17
C PRO A 80 3.20 10.13 -4.21
N GLU A 81 3.55 10.81 -5.29
CA GLU A 81 4.77 11.62 -5.38
C GLU A 81 4.66 12.95 -4.63
N ILE A 82 3.43 13.36 -4.28
CA ILE A 82 3.15 14.65 -3.62
C ILE A 82 2.94 14.42 -2.13
N PHE A 83 3.67 15.18 -1.31
CA PHE A 83 3.59 15.08 0.15
C PHE A 83 2.16 15.20 0.71
N ALA A 84 1.36 16.12 0.16
CA ALA A 84 -0.03 16.31 0.58
C ALA A 84 -0.89 15.03 0.45
N ALA A 85 -0.64 14.20 -0.56
CA ALA A 85 -1.33 12.93 -0.72
C ALA A 85 -0.95 11.90 0.35
N LEU A 86 0.27 11.99 0.89
CA LEU A 86 0.79 11.08 1.92
C LEU A 86 0.47 11.52 3.35
N GLU A 87 -0.03 12.73 3.54
CA GLU A 87 -0.14 13.36 4.87
C GLU A 87 -0.95 12.54 5.88
N GLN A 88 -2.10 12.01 5.48
CA GLN A 88 -2.93 11.17 6.37
C GLN A 88 -2.23 9.86 6.72
N GLY A 89 -1.59 9.22 5.75
CA GLY A 89 -0.82 8.00 5.99
C GLY A 89 0.38 8.23 6.89
N LEU A 90 1.08 9.35 6.73
CA LEU A 90 2.20 9.72 7.59
C LEU A 90 1.77 10.01 9.03
N LYS A 91 0.63 10.67 9.20
CA LYS A 91 0.04 10.90 10.53
C LYS A 91 -0.27 9.57 11.21
N LEU A 92 -0.98 8.67 10.51
CA LEU A 92 -1.32 7.35 11.02
C LEU A 92 -0.06 6.51 11.31
N ALA A 93 0.96 6.59 10.47
CA ALA A 93 2.23 5.89 10.68
C ALA A 93 2.93 6.36 11.96
N LYS A 94 2.90 7.64 12.27
CA LYS A 94 3.43 8.18 13.52
C LYS A 94 2.63 7.71 14.73
N GLU A 95 1.30 7.72 14.63
CA GLU A 95 0.39 7.31 15.72
C GLU A 95 0.53 5.82 16.04
N THR A 96 0.69 4.98 15.02
CA THR A 96 0.83 3.53 15.17
C THR A 96 2.26 3.06 15.40
N GLY A 97 3.24 3.91 15.22
CA GLY A 97 4.66 3.55 15.30
C GLY A 97 5.12 2.68 14.12
N ALA A 98 4.53 2.84 12.94
CA ALA A 98 4.88 2.07 11.76
C ALA A 98 6.32 2.35 11.29
N ASP A 99 6.95 1.33 10.75
CA ASP A 99 8.31 1.42 10.18
C ASP A 99 8.29 2.00 8.77
N LEU A 100 7.21 1.70 8.03
CA LEU A 100 7.07 2.03 6.62
C LEU A 100 5.63 2.49 6.33
N MET A 101 5.50 3.48 5.45
CA MET A 101 4.24 3.91 4.86
C MET A 101 4.33 3.76 3.35
N LEU A 102 3.33 3.13 2.76
CA LEU A 102 3.15 2.98 1.32
C LEU A 102 1.88 3.68 0.86
N ALA A 103 1.91 4.29 -0.30
CA ALA A 103 0.71 4.73 -1.00
C ALA A 103 0.80 4.40 -2.49
N THR A 104 -0.31 3.99 -3.07
CA THR A 104 -0.46 3.84 -4.52
C THR A 104 -1.46 4.88 -5.03
N ASP A 105 -1.30 5.31 -6.27
CA ASP A 105 -2.30 6.15 -6.90
C ASP A 105 -3.56 5.34 -7.28
N PRO A 106 -4.64 5.98 -7.78
CA PRO A 106 -5.91 5.29 -7.97
C PRO A 106 -5.90 4.10 -8.93
N ASP A 107 -5.06 4.11 -9.95
CA ASP A 107 -4.88 2.98 -10.88
C ASP A 107 -3.67 2.09 -10.52
N ALA A 108 -2.99 2.43 -9.42
CA ALA A 108 -1.92 1.64 -8.81
C ALA A 108 -0.70 1.40 -9.71
N ASP A 109 -0.39 2.34 -10.62
CA ASP A 109 0.80 2.27 -11.46
C ASP A 109 1.99 3.05 -10.88
N ARG A 110 1.78 3.86 -9.84
CA ARG A 110 2.81 4.59 -9.08
C ARG A 110 2.76 4.24 -7.60
N VAL A 111 3.92 4.30 -6.94
CA VAL A 111 4.04 4.05 -5.50
C VAL A 111 4.85 5.16 -4.84
N GLY A 112 4.33 5.67 -3.73
CA GLY A 112 5.05 6.53 -2.81
C GLY A 112 5.41 5.78 -1.55
N ILE A 113 6.61 6.04 -1.03
CA ILE A 113 7.15 5.36 0.15
C ILE A 113 7.66 6.40 1.13
N ALA A 114 7.33 6.23 2.40
CA ALA A 114 7.97 6.95 3.49
C ALA A 114 8.41 5.96 4.56
N MET A 115 9.58 6.18 5.13
CA MET A 115 10.14 5.30 6.16
C MET A 115 10.57 6.08 7.39
N LYS A 116 10.49 5.43 8.54
CA LYS A 116 11.04 5.95 9.79
C LYS A 116 12.57 5.90 9.73
N CYS A 117 13.24 7.02 9.89
CA CYS A 117 14.69 7.02 9.98
C CYS A 117 15.15 7.08 11.46
N GLN A 118 16.43 6.72 11.69
CA GLN A 118 17.04 6.67 13.04
C GLN A 118 17.01 8.02 13.79
N ILE A 119 16.76 9.13 13.09
CA ILE A 119 16.69 10.47 13.68
C ILE A 119 15.24 10.86 14.04
N GLY A 120 14.29 9.91 13.95
CA GLY A 120 12.87 10.16 14.28
C GLY A 120 12.10 10.99 13.23
N ARG A 121 12.66 11.20 12.05
CA ARG A 121 11.99 11.87 10.93
C ARG A 121 11.55 10.85 9.87
N ALA A 122 10.36 11.05 9.31
CA ALA A 122 9.93 10.31 8.12
C ALA A 122 10.57 10.93 6.88
N HIS A 123 11.15 10.10 6.01
CA HIS A 123 11.64 10.49 4.70
C HIS A 123 10.77 9.87 3.61
N VAL A 124 10.53 10.63 2.58
CA VAL A 124 9.79 10.20 1.40
C VAL A 124 10.77 9.84 0.28
#